data_a94444528906cda88662fc898f76f357
#
_entry.id   a94444528906cda88662fc898f76f357
#
_cell.length_a   1.000
_cell.length_b   1.000
_cell.length_c   1.000
_cell.angle_alpha   90.00
_cell.angle_beta   90.00
_cell.angle_gamma   90.00
#
_symmetry.space_group_name_H-M   'P 1'
#
loop_
_entity.id
_entity.type
_entity.pdbx_description
1 polymer ?
#
loop_
_entity_poly.entity_id
_entity_poly.type
_entity_poly.pdbx_seq_one_letter_code
_entity_poly.pdbx_strand_id
1 'polypeptide(L)'
;VVTGGDEPTLGMPERGGPAVDGTRVPVLARPLASYYLLLSSAGLLLLLGLVMVLSASSVRSFDELGSSYAVFARQATWVGIGLPLLVLASRLPVRVFRVLAYPVMIVSLVLLTVVLTPQFGKPINGAQRWIELGSYTLQPSEIAKLGLVLWGADLLVRKRKLLGDWKHLLVPLVPGALLICVLIMLEPDMGTTIVVLLIML
;
A
#
# COMPACT_ATOMS: atom_id res chain seq x y z
N VAL A 1 50.78 -4.51 -75.59
CA VAL A 1 49.37 -4.37 -75.98
C VAL A 1 48.51 -5.16 -74.96
N VAL A 2 47.91 -4.54 -74.01
CA VAL A 2 46.60 -4.83 -73.48
C VAL A 2 46.18 -3.67 -72.64
N THR A 3 45.13 -3.13 -73.06
CA THR A 3 44.35 -1.99 -72.61
C THR A 3 43.81 -2.11 -71.20
N GLY A 4 43.90 -0.98 -70.45
CA GLY A 4 43.27 -0.79 -69.18
C GLY A 4 41.72 -0.74 -69.30
N GLY A 5 41.08 -1.31 -68.36
CA GLY A 5 39.67 -1.19 -68.12
C GLY A 5 39.45 -0.34 -66.89
N ASP A 6 38.97 0.90 -67.11
CA ASP A 6 38.44 1.73 -66.06
C ASP A 6 37.14 1.09 -65.48
N GLU A 7 37.23 0.63 -64.27
CA GLU A 7 36.01 0.31 -63.51
C GLU A 7 35.42 1.60 -62.87
N PRO A 8 34.14 1.88 -63.12
CA PRO A 8 33.48 2.99 -62.47
C PRO A 8 33.18 2.61 -61.00
N THR A 9 33.79 3.34 -60.08
CA THR A 9 33.46 3.29 -58.65
C THR A 9 32.00 3.72 -58.47
N LEU A 10 31.10 2.77 -58.28
CA LEU A 10 29.74 2.98 -57.85
C LEU A 10 29.79 3.59 -56.42
N GLY A 11 29.53 4.92 -56.37
CA GLY A 11 29.32 5.63 -55.14
C GLY A 11 28.12 5.02 -54.40
N MET A 12 28.37 4.27 -53.34
CA MET A 12 27.33 3.88 -52.42
C MET A 12 26.75 5.16 -51.77
N PRO A 13 25.43 5.35 -51.79
CA PRO A 13 24.85 6.44 -51.03
C PRO A 13 25.11 6.15 -49.54
N GLU A 14 25.74 7.08 -48.84
CA GLU A 14 25.79 7.11 -47.38
C GLU A 14 24.35 7.02 -46.86
N ARG A 15 24.02 5.89 -46.33
CA ARG A 15 22.83 5.76 -45.50
C ARG A 15 23.05 6.61 -44.27
N GLY A 16 22.61 7.86 -44.33
CA GLY A 16 22.37 8.66 -43.15
C GLY A 16 21.42 7.86 -42.26
N GLY A 17 22.00 7.17 -41.27
CA GLY A 17 21.21 6.52 -40.24
C GLY A 17 20.35 7.60 -39.58
N PRO A 18 19.09 7.30 -39.24
CA PRO A 18 18.25 8.25 -38.55
C PRO A 18 19.04 8.72 -37.33
N ALA A 19 19.20 10.04 -37.20
CA ALA A 19 19.73 10.66 -36.01
C ALA A 19 18.94 10.05 -34.85
N VAL A 20 19.63 9.32 -33.95
CA VAL A 20 19.08 8.82 -32.72
C VAL A 20 18.75 10.08 -31.92
N ASP A 21 17.52 10.56 -32.15
CA ASP A 21 16.91 11.60 -31.35
C ASP A 21 17.06 11.09 -29.91
N GLY A 22 17.82 11.85 -29.10
CA GLY A 22 18.13 11.48 -27.73
C GLY A 22 16.83 11.26 -27.01
N THR A 23 16.32 10.02 -27.10
CA THR A 23 15.07 9.59 -26.47
C THR A 23 15.18 9.96 -25.01
N ARG A 24 14.53 11.04 -24.65
CA ARG A 24 14.28 11.43 -23.26
C ARG A 24 13.57 10.23 -22.62
N VAL A 25 14.35 9.39 -21.94
CA VAL A 25 13.80 8.26 -21.20
C VAL A 25 12.72 8.85 -20.32
N PRO A 26 11.44 8.47 -20.50
CA PRO A 26 10.36 9.06 -19.73
C PRO A 26 10.70 8.93 -18.26
N VAL A 27 10.44 9.97 -17.47
CA VAL A 27 10.83 10.05 -16.05
C VAL A 27 10.39 8.80 -15.29
N LEU A 28 9.27 8.20 -15.71
CA LEU A 28 8.71 6.95 -15.16
C LEU A 28 9.56 5.69 -15.47
N ALA A 29 10.41 5.72 -16.49
CA ALA A 29 11.30 4.60 -16.84
C ALA A 29 12.60 4.59 -16.01
N ARG A 30 12.84 5.59 -15.17
CA ARG A 30 13.99 5.63 -14.27
C ARG A 30 13.75 4.65 -13.11
N PRO A 31 14.72 3.82 -12.72
CA PRO A 31 14.52 2.75 -11.72
C PRO A 31 14.07 3.25 -10.33
N LEU A 32 14.38 4.51 -9.99
CA LEU A 32 13.98 5.12 -8.71
C LEU A 32 12.76 6.06 -8.82
N ALA A 33 12.22 6.29 -10.02
CA ALA A 33 11.11 7.24 -10.20
C ALA A 33 9.85 6.79 -9.44
N SER A 34 9.48 5.52 -9.53
CA SER A 34 8.35 4.95 -8.79
C SER A 34 8.50 5.08 -7.28
N TYR A 35 9.72 4.87 -6.78
CA TYR A 35 10.01 5.03 -5.35
C TYR A 35 9.79 6.47 -4.87
N TYR A 36 10.36 7.44 -5.58
CA TYR A 36 10.21 8.85 -5.22
C TYR A 36 8.77 9.36 -5.40
N LEU A 37 8.05 8.89 -6.43
CA LEU A 37 6.65 9.24 -6.63
C LEU A 37 5.77 8.71 -5.49
N LEU A 38 5.96 7.46 -5.08
CA LEU A 38 5.22 6.88 -3.95
C LEU A 38 5.54 7.60 -2.64
N LEU A 39 6.83 7.87 -2.38
CA LEU A 39 7.25 8.54 -1.15
C LEU A 39 6.76 9.99 -1.10
N SER A 40 6.85 10.73 -2.21
CA SER A 40 6.38 12.13 -2.26
C SER A 40 4.86 12.23 -2.16
N SER A 41 4.11 11.35 -2.84
CA SER A 41 2.65 11.32 -2.73
C SER A 41 2.17 10.95 -1.33
N ALA A 42 2.80 9.95 -0.69
CA ALA A 42 2.52 9.57 0.69
C ALA A 42 2.85 10.70 1.67
N GLY A 43 4.00 11.36 1.49
CA GLY A 43 4.40 12.51 2.29
C GLY A 43 3.43 13.69 2.15
N LEU A 44 3.01 14.00 0.92
CA LEU A 44 2.03 15.06 0.66
C LEU A 44 0.69 14.75 1.33
N LEU A 45 0.18 13.53 1.19
CA LEU A 45 -1.07 13.10 1.82
C LEU A 45 -0.98 13.14 3.35
N LEU A 46 0.17 12.75 3.92
CA LEU A 46 0.41 12.82 5.36
C LEU A 46 0.38 14.26 5.87
N LEU A 47 1.06 15.18 5.17
CA LEU A 47 1.06 16.61 5.52
C LEU A 47 -0.35 17.20 5.41
N LEU A 48 -1.06 16.93 4.31
CA LEU A 48 -2.45 17.37 4.15
C LEU A 48 -3.34 16.81 5.26
N GLY A 49 -3.17 15.52 5.61
CA GLY A 49 -3.91 14.88 6.70
C GLY A 49 -3.66 15.57 8.04
N LEU A 50 -2.40 15.90 8.37
CA LEU A 50 -2.07 16.62 9.60
C LEU A 50 -2.71 18.02 9.64
N VAL A 51 -2.63 18.77 8.54
CA VAL A 51 -3.25 20.10 8.45
C VAL A 51 -4.77 20.00 8.58
N MET A 52 -5.39 19.03 7.92
CA MET A 52 -6.84 18.82 8.00
C MET A 52 -7.28 18.42 9.42
N VAL A 53 -6.54 17.54 10.09
CA VAL A 53 -6.82 17.19 11.49
C VAL A 53 -6.70 18.40 12.39
N LEU A 54 -5.66 19.21 12.23
CA LEU A 54 -5.51 20.45 13.02
C LEU A 54 -6.68 21.41 12.79
N SER A 55 -7.07 21.62 11.52
CA SER A 55 -8.16 22.54 11.17
C SER A 55 -9.53 22.04 11.66
N ALA A 56 -9.86 20.76 11.38
CA ALA A 56 -11.18 20.21 11.67
C ALA A 56 -11.40 19.92 13.16
N SER A 57 -10.35 19.58 13.92
CA SER A 57 -10.47 19.17 15.31
C SER A 57 -10.23 20.28 16.32
N SER A 58 -9.77 21.46 15.90
CA SER A 58 -9.36 22.53 16.81
C SER A 58 -10.50 23.01 17.72
N VAL A 59 -11.69 23.24 17.19
CA VAL A 59 -12.88 23.69 17.96
C VAL A 59 -13.37 22.58 18.86
N ARG A 60 -13.59 21.39 18.31
CA ARG A 60 -14.10 20.24 19.06
C ARG A 60 -13.14 19.80 20.17
N SER A 61 -11.86 19.82 19.88
CA SER A 61 -10.80 19.47 20.85
C SER A 61 -10.73 20.47 22.01
N PHE A 62 -11.03 21.75 21.76
CA PHE A 62 -11.12 22.76 22.80
C PHE A 62 -12.32 22.51 23.71
N ASP A 63 -13.49 22.21 23.14
CA ASP A 63 -14.73 21.97 23.90
C ASP A 63 -14.67 20.68 24.75
N GLU A 64 -14.08 19.60 24.21
CA GLU A 64 -14.05 18.28 24.86
C GLU A 64 -12.85 18.08 25.78
N LEU A 65 -11.67 18.64 25.45
CA LEU A 65 -10.39 18.36 26.11
C LEU A 65 -9.70 19.61 26.69
N GLY A 66 -10.31 20.79 26.55
CA GLY A 66 -9.75 22.05 27.03
C GLY A 66 -8.50 22.54 26.27
N SER A 67 -8.14 21.88 25.17
CA SER A 67 -6.99 22.24 24.33
C SER A 67 -7.27 22.00 22.86
N SER A 68 -7.14 23.03 22.03
CA SER A 68 -7.31 22.95 20.57
C SER A 68 -6.31 22.03 19.87
N TYR A 69 -5.21 21.68 20.53
CA TYR A 69 -4.12 20.90 19.97
C TYR A 69 -4.09 19.43 20.44
N ALA A 70 -4.99 19.01 21.34
CA ALA A 70 -4.92 17.67 21.94
C ALA A 70 -5.05 16.55 20.92
N VAL A 71 -6.00 16.67 19.98
CA VAL A 71 -6.19 15.67 18.91
C VAL A 71 -5.02 15.69 17.94
N PHE A 72 -4.56 16.88 17.55
CA PHE A 72 -3.38 17.03 16.69
C PHE A 72 -2.11 16.45 17.33
N ALA A 73 -1.86 16.70 18.60
CA ALA A 73 -0.70 16.18 19.31
C ALA A 73 -0.70 14.63 19.32
N ARG A 74 -1.87 14.01 19.53
CA ARG A 74 -2.03 12.55 19.44
C ARG A 74 -1.71 12.05 18.04
N GLN A 75 -2.21 12.71 17.01
CA GLN A 75 -1.92 12.35 15.60
C GLN A 75 -0.43 12.52 15.29
N ALA A 76 0.18 13.64 15.68
CA ALA A 76 1.60 13.91 15.49
C ALA A 76 2.49 12.88 16.21
N THR A 77 2.09 12.42 17.39
CA THR A 77 2.79 11.33 18.11
C THR A 77 2.79 10.04 17.30
N TRP A 78 1.63 9.66 16.74
CA TRP A 78 1.54 8.47 15.91
C TRP A 78 2.36 8.58 14.61
N VAL A 79 2.39 9.76 14.00
CA VAL A 79 3.26 10.03 12.85
C VAL A 79 4.73 9.94 13.25
N GLY A 80 5.10 10.51 14.40
CA GLY A 80 6.45 10.45 14.96
C GLY A 80 6.94 9.03 15.24
N ILE A 81 6.04 8.11 15.60
CA ILE A 81 6.33 6.68 15.76
C ILE A 81 6.33 5.96 14.41
N GLY A 82 5.37 6.27 13.55
CA GLY A 82 5.16 5.61 12.27
C GLY A 82 6.29 5.85 11.26
N LEU A 83 6.85 7.06 11.20
CA LEU A 83 7.94 7.37 10.27
C LEU A 83 9.22 6.56 10.54
N PRO A 84 9.75 6.47 11.78
CA PRO A 84 10.87 5.58 12.07
C PRO A 84 10.57 4.11 11.78
N LEU A 85 9.35 3.63 12.07
CA LEU A 85 8.93 2.27 11.75
C LEU A 85 8.89 2.03 10.23
N LEU A 86 8.43 3.01 9.45
CA LEU A 86 8.46 2.95 7.99
C LEU A 86 9.90 2.83 7.46
N VAL A 87 10.82 3.66 7.99
CA VAL A 87 12.24 3.59 7.62
C VAL A 87 12.84 2.24 8.01
N LEU A 88 12.55 1.73 9.20
CA LEU A 88 12.99 0.42 9.66
C LEU A 88 12.45 -0.67 8.75
N ALA A 89 11.14 -0.67 8.46
CA ALA A 89 10.52 -1.62 7.57
C ALA A 89 11.13 -1.59 6.16
N SER A 90 11.43 -0.40 5.63
CA SER A 90 12.07 -0.27 4.30
C SER A 90 13.47 -0.88 4.22
N ARG A 91 14.16 -1.07 5.35
CA ARG A 91 15.48 -1.71 5.46
C ARG A 91 15.40 -3.23 5.65
N LEU A 92 14.23 -3.77 5.94
CA LEU A 92 14.07 -5.20 6.18
C LEU A 92 14.15 -5.98 4.85
N PRO A 93 14.80 -7.16 4.85
CA PRO A 93 14.83 -8.02 3.67
C PRO A 93 13.44 -8.61 3.39
N VAL A 94 13.13 -8.82 2.13
CA VAL A 94 11.84 -9.38 1.66
C VAL A 94 11.47 -10.70 2.37
N ARG A 95 12.48 -11.45 2.83
CA ARG A 95 12.26 -12.72 3.56
C ARG A 95 11.46 -12.52 4.85
N VAL A 96 11.68 -11.40 5.57
CA VAL A 96 10.95 -11.09 6.81
C VAL A 96 9.47 -10.89 6.51
N PHE A 97 9.14 -10.13 5.47
CA PHE A 97 7.75 -9.90 5.06
C PHE A 97 7.04 -11.20 4.66
N ARG A 98 7.75 -12.13 3.99
CA ARG A 98 7.19 -13.45 3.66
C ARG A 98 6.92 -14.31 4.89
N VAL A 99 7.81 -14.28 5.87
CA VAL A 99 7.61 -15.03 7.13
C VAL A 99 6.46 -14.43 7.93
N LEU A 100 6.33 -13.10 7.93
CA LEU A 100 5.25 -12.39 8.63
C LEU A 100 3.88 -12.51 7.94
N ALA A 101 3.83 -12.80 6.65
CA ALA A 101 2.60 -12.80 5.86
C ALA A 101 1.47 -13.66 6.47
N TYR A 102 1.77 -14.91 6.82
CA TYR A 102 0.78 -15.81 7.43
C TYR A 102 0.46 -15.47 8.89
N PRO A 103 1.43 -15.24 9.78
CA PRO A 103 1.14 -14.82 11.15
C PRO A 103 0.30 -13.54 11.23
N VAL A 104 0.64 -12.52 10.45
CA VAL A 104 -0.12 -11.26 10.45
C VAL A 104 -1.54 -11.48 9.95
N MET A 105 -1.72 -12.31 8.92
CA MET A 105 -3.05 -12.65 8.41
C MET A 105 -3.89 -13.39 9.45
N ILE A 106 -3.33 -14.36 10.14
CA ILE A 106 -4.03 -15.13 11.20
C ILE A 106 -4.38 -14.21 12.37
N VAL A 107 -3.42 -13.41 12.85
CA VAL A 107 -3.64 -12.44 13.94
C VAL A 107 -4.73 -11.44 13.57
N SER A 108 -4.74 -10.95 12.33
CA SER A 108 -5.78 -10.01 11.88
C SER A 108 -7.17 -10.63 11.88
N LEU A 109 -7.31 -11.88 11.43
CA LEU A 109 -8.60 -12.59 11.47
C LEU A 109 -9.08 -12.83 12.90
N VAL A 110 -8.17 -13.20 13.80
CA VAL A 110 -8.49 -13.35 15.23
C VAL A 110 -8.94 -12.01 15.82
N LEU A 111 -8.21 -10.92 15.55
CA LEU A 111 -8.57 -9.59 16.07
C LEU A 111 -9.91 -9.09 15.51
N LEU A 112 -10.20 -9.30 14.22
CA LEU A 112 -11.50 -8.99 13.62
C LEU A 112 -12.63 -9.79 14.28
N THR A 113 -12.40 -11.05 14.63
CA THR A 113 -13.39 -11.86 15.34
C THR A 113 -13.56 -11.40 16.79
N VAL A 114 -12.46 -11.04 17.46
CA VAL A 114 -12.47 -10.57 18.86
C VAL A 114 -13.22 -9.23 18.97
N VAL A 115 -13.03 -8.29 18.05
CA VAL A 115 -13.69 -6.99 18.11
C VAL A 115 -15.21 -7.07 17.96
N LEU A 116 -15.72 -8.11 17.29
CA LEU A 116 -17.17 -8.36 17.18
C LEU A 116 -17.79 -8.81 18.52
N THR A 117 -16.98 -9.25 19.47
CA THR A 117 -17.50 -9.64 20.79
C THR A 117 -17.76 -8.39 21.64
N PRO A 118 -18.94 -8.29 22.30
CA PRO A 118 -19.30 -7.10 23.10
C PRO A 118 -18.35 -6.80 24.26
N GLN A 119 -17.54 -7.78 24.65
CA GLN A 119 -16.60 -7.64 25.79
C GLN A 119 -15.34 -6.85 25.42
N PHE A 120 -14.89 -6.91 24.15
CA PHE A 120 -13.63 -6.32 23.71
C PHE A 120 -13.82 -5.17 22.71
N GLY A 121 -14.91 -5.20 21.94
CA GLY A 121 -15.23 -4.15 20.99
C GLY A 121 -15.94 -2.97 21.65
N LYS A 122 -15.39 -1.76 21.48
CA LYS A 122 -16.06 -0.52 21.92
C LYS A 122 -16.94 0.04 20.82
N PRO A 123 -18.24 0.25 21.08
CA PRO A 123 -19.10 0.92 20.12
C PRO A 123 -18.77 2.42 20.09
N ILE A 124 -18.17 2.88 19.00
CA ILE A 124 -17.94 4.28 18.70
C ILE A 124 -18.82 4.66 17.51
N ASN A 125 -19.72 5.63 17.69
CA ASN A 125 -20.68 6.06 16.67
C ASN A 125 -21.57 4.91 16.14
N GLY A 126 -21.95 3.96 17.01
CA GLY A 126 -22.84 2.85 16.63
C GLY A 126 -22.16 1.66 15.94
N ALA A 127 -20.84 1.65 15.82
CA ALA A 127 -20.09 0.55 15.22
C ALA A 127 -18.97 0.07 16.14
N GLN A 128 -18.85 -1.26 16.30
CA GLN A 128 -17.80 -1.91 17.09
C GLN A 128 -16.59 -2.17 16.22
N ARG A 129 -15.68 -1.18 16.08
CA ARG A 129 -14.50 -1.24 15.21
C ARG A 129 -13.19 -1.11 15.96
N TRP A 130 -13.25 -0.79 17.25
CA TRP A 130 -12.10 -0.40 18.03
C TRP A 130 -11.91 -1.30 19.24
N ILE A 131 -10.68 -1.73 19.47
CA ILE A 131 -10.27 -2.41 20.70
C ILE A 131 -9.51 -1.39 21.55
N GLU A 132 -9.95 -1.20 22.81
CA GLU A 132 -9.23 -0.35 23.76
C GLU A 132 -8.06 -1.10 24.40
N LEU A 133 -6.88 -0.51 24.30
CA LEU A 133 -5.65 -0.97 24.92
C LEU A 133 -5.17 0.12 25.89
N GLY A 134 -5.87 0.28 27.02
CA GLY A 134 -5.62 1.35 27.96
C GLY A 134 -5.97 2.73 27.38
N SER A 135 -4.98 3.62 27.24
CA SER A 135 -5.18 4.97 26.66
C SER A 135 -5.18 4.99 25.14
N TYR A 136 -4.95 3.86 24.49
CA TYR A 136 -4.86 3.74 23.03
C TYR A 136 -6.00 2.91 22.48
N THR A 137 -6.38 3.19 21.25
CA THR A 137 -7.36 2.41 20.49
C THR A 137 -6.68 1.77 19.29
N LEU A 138 -6.94 0.49 19.07
CA LEU A 138 -6.45 -0.28 17.92
C LEU A 138 -7.65 -0.63 17.03
N GLN A 139 -7.50 -0.44 15.73
CA GLN A 139 -8.49 -0.87 14.74
C GLN A 139 -8.00 -2.15 14.06
N PRO A 140 -8.63 -3.32 14.29
CA PRO A 140 -8.21 -4.59 13.72
C PRO A 140 -8.18 -4.62 12.18
N SER A 141 -9.11 -3.89 11.55
CA SER A 141 -9.18 -3.81 10.10
C SER A 141 -7.93 -3.16 9.44
N GLU A 142 -7.20 -2.29 10.15
CA GLU A 142 -5.92 -1.77 9.66
C GLU A 142 -4.85 -2.87 9.56
N ILE A 143 -4.80 -3.75 10.57
CA ILE A 143 -3.90 -4.90 10.56
C ILE A 143 -4.33 -5.90 9.47
N ALA A 144 -5.65 -6.07 9.27
CA ALA A 144 -6.19 -6.96 8.25
C ALA A 144 -5.81 -6.51 6.82
N LYS A 145 -5.83 -5.21 6.53
CA LYS A 145 -5.36 -4.66 5.24
C LYS A 145 -3.88 -5.00 5.01
N LEU A 146 -3.04 -4.79 6.02
CA LEU A 146 -1.63 -5.15 5.94
C LEU A 146 -1.43 -6.66 5.75
N GLY A 147 -2.14 -7.47 6.54
CA GLY A 147 -2.12 -8.93 6.44
C GLY A 147 -2.51 -9.42 5.05
N LEU A 148 -3.58 -8.87 4.48
CA LEU A 148 -4.06 -9.22 3.15
C LEU A 148 -3.03 -8.87 2.06
N VAL A 149 -2.42 -7.69 2.12
CA VAL A 149 -1.38 -7.27 1.17
C VAL A 149 -0.16 -8.18 1.24
N LEU A 150 0.33 -8.47 2.44
CA LEU A 150 1.51 -9.33 2.63
C LEU A 150 1.23 -10.77 2.19
N TRP A 151 0.10 -11.32 2.62
CA TRP A 151 -0.30 -12.68 2.30
C TRP A 151 -0.61 -12.86 0.80
N GLY A 152 -1.34 -11.91 0.21
CA GLY A 152 -1.65 -11.90 -1.22
C GLY A 152 -0.39 -11.81 -2.07
N ALA A 153 0.54 -10.92 -1.71
CA ALA A 153 1.83 -10.79 -2.41
C ALA A 153 2.67 -12.08 -2.34
N ASP A 154 2.77 -12.72 -1.16
CA ASP A 154 3.50 -13.99 -1.00
C ASP A 154 2.83 -15.11 -1.80
N LEU A 155 1.50 -15.17 -1.79
CA LEU A 155 0.72 -16.15 -2.57
C LEU A 155 0.95 -15.99 -4.07
N LEU A 156 0.93 -14.76 -4.60
CA LEU A 156 1.22 -14.45 -6.00
C LEU A 156 2.62 -14.89 -6.40
N VAL A 157 3.62 -14.63 -5.56
CA VAL A 157 5.01 -15.04 -5.82
C VAL A 157 5.15 -16.56 -5.84
N ARG A 158 4.54 -17.26 -4.89
CA ARG A 158 4.59 -18.74 -4.83
C ARG A 158 3.92 -19.40 -6.02
N LYS A 159 2.82 -18.83 -6.51
CA LYS A 159 2.05 -19.34 -7.62
C LYS A 159 2.45 -18.74 -8.99
N ARG A 160 3.57 -18.02 -9.08
CA ARG A 160 4.04 -17.37 -10.30
C ARG A 160 4.09 -18.29 -11.53
N LYS A 161 4.40 -19.58 -11.34
CA LYS A 161 4.43 -20.57 -12.43
C LYS A 161 3.04 -20.99 -12.95
N LEU A 162 1.99 -20.72 -12.16
CA LEU A 162 0.59 -21.07 -12.46
C LEU A 162 -0.24 -19.83 -12.84
N LEU A 163 0.40 -18.67 -13.04
CA LEU A 163 -0.28 -17.42 -13.42
C LEU A 163 -0.99 -17.50 -14.79
N GLY A 164 -0.68 -18.51 -15.62
CA GLY A 164 -1.42 -18.80 -16.84
C GLY A 164 -2.86 -19.26 -16.60
N ASP A 165 -3.14 -19.85 -15.44
CA ASP A 165 -4.46 -20.31 -15.04
C ASP A 165 -4.99 -19.43 -13.89
N TRP A 166 -5.69 -18.36 -14.23
CA TRP A 166 -6.30 -17.40 -13.30
C TRP A 166 -7.13 -18.05 -12.19
N LYS A 167 -7.73 -19.22 -12.45
CA LYS A 167 -8.49 -19.98 -11.46
C LYS A 167 -7.65 -20.42 -10.25
N HIS A 168 -6.43 -20.85 -10.48
CA HIS A 168 -5.52 -21.29 -9.40
C HIS A 168 -5.02 -20.14 -8.52
N LEU A 169 -5.10 -18.92 -9.03
CA LEU A 169 -4.76 -17.71 -8.29
C LEU A 169 -5.97 -17.22 -7.47
N LEU A 170 -7.13 -17.14 -8.12
CA LEU A 170 -8.36 -16.62 -7.50
C LEU A 170 -8.89 -17.53 -6.39
N VAL A 171 -8.77 -18.85 -6.54
CA VAL A 171 -9.31 -19.82 -5.57
C VAL A 171 -8.82 -19.57 -4.13
N PRO A 172 -7.54 -19.34 -3.79
CA PRO A 172 -7.17 -19.04 -2.41
C PRO A 172 -7.30 -17.56 -2.07
N LEU A 173 -7.11 -16.64 -3.03
CA LEU A 173 -7.07 -15.21 -2.78
C LEU A 173 -8.47 -14.64 -2.50
N VAL A 174 -9.45 -14.99 -3.34
CA VAL A 174 -10.83 -14.50 -3.21
C VAL A 174 -11.50 -14.97 -1.92
N PRO A 175 -11.48 -16.26 -1.52
CA PRO A 175 -12.07 -16.68 -0.26
C PRO A 175 -11.43 -15.99 0.96
N GLY A 176 -10.10 -15.80 0.96
CA GLY A 176 -9.42 -15.11 2.05
C GLY A 176 -9.82 -13.64 2.17
N ALA A 177 -9.88 -12.94 1.05
CA ALA A 177 -10.34 -11.55 1.01
C ALA A 177 -11.83 -11.42 1.33
N LEU A 178 -12.66 -12.33 0.81
CA LEU A 178 -14.09 -12.36 1.10
C LEU A 178 -14.35 -12.56 2.59
N LEU A 179 -13.60 -13.46 3.24
CA LEU A 179 -13.70 -13.66 4.68
C LEU A 179 -13.41 -12.37 5.46
N ILE A 180 -12.34 -11.65 5.09
CA ILE A 180 -12.01 -10.35 5.70
C ILE A 180 -13.14 -9.35 5.43
N CYS A 181 -13.64 -9.24 4.19
CA CYS A 181 -14.73 -8.33 3.85
C CYS A 181 -15.99 -8.63 4.67
N VAL A 182 -16.36 -9.89 4.84
CA VAL A 182 -17.53 -10.29 5.63
C VAL A 182 -17.35 -9.88 7.11
N LEU A 183 -16.17 -10.14 7.69
CA LEU A 183 -15.90 -9.75 9.08
C LEU A 183 -15.96 -8.22 9.25
N ILE A 184 -15.38 -7.45 8.33
CA ILE A 184 -15.42 -5.98 8.38
C ILE A 184 -16.86 -5.45 8.17
N MET A 185 -17.65 -6.09 7.32
CA MET A 185 -19.06 -5.73 7.12
C MET A 185 -19.90 -5.99 8.36
N LEU A 186 -19.56 -7.00 9.16
CA LEU A 186 -20.19 -7.23 10.47
C LEU A 186 -19.85 -6.14 11.50
N GLU A 187 -18.76 -5.38 11.29
CA GLU A 187 -18.38 -4.18 12.06
C GLU A 187 -19.08 -2.89 11.58
N PRO A 188 -20.09 -2.91 10.73
CA PRO A 188 -20.64 -1.89 9.80
C PRO A 188 -19.60 -0.88 9.28
N ASP A 189 -18.49 -1.37 8.68
CA ASP A 189 -17.43 -0.53 8.13
C ASP A 189 -17.35 -0.63 6.60
N MET A 190 -18.28 0.06 5.93
CA MET A 190 -18.30 0.11 4.46
C MET A 190 -17.04 0.75 3.85
N GLY A 191 -16.49 1.78 4.50
CA GLY A 191 -15.30 2.47 3.99
C GLY A 191 -14.10 1.54 3.89
N THR A 192 -13.82 0.80 4.96
CA THR A 192 -12.71 -0.17 4.98
C THR A 192 -12.97 -1.34 4.04
N THR A 193 -14.21 -1.81 3.91
CA THR A 193 -14.57 -2.88 2.96
C THR A 193 -14.24 -2.46 1.51
N ILE A 194 -14.57 -1.23 1.11
CA ILE A 194 -14.23 -0.70 -0.22
C ILE A 194 -12.70 -0.68 -0.43
N VAL A 195 -11.95 -0.24 0.59
CA VAL A 195 -10.47 -0.24 0.51
C VAL A 195 -9.92 -1.66 0.34
N VAL A 196 -10.45 -2.65 1.07
CA VAL A 196 -10.06 -4.06 0.94
C VAL A 196 -10.36 -4.59 -0.47
N LEU A 197 -11.53 -4.25 -1.04
CA LEU A 197 -11.87 -4.61 -2.41
C LEU A 197 -10.93 -3.95 -3.43
N LEU A 198 -10.56 -2.68 -3.22
CA LEU A 198 -9.59 -1.98 -4.09
C LEU A 198 -8.18 -2.57 -4.01
N ILE A 199 -7.77 -3.09 -2.85
CA ILE A 199 -6.48 -3.80 -2.70
C ILE A 199 -6.47 -5.09 -3.51
N MET A 200 -7.64 -5.69 -3.75
CA MET A 200 -7.78 -6.96 -4.49
C MET A 200 -7.81 -6.79 -6.01
N LEU A 201 -8.05 -5.58 -6.52
CA LEU A 201 -8.03 -5.25 -7.95
C LEU A 201 -6.61 -5.06 -8.48
#